data_68169e0dd4b64281dbbbcf8bfb65089b
#
_entry.id   68169e0dd4b64281dbbbcf8bfb65089b
#
_cell.length_a   1.000
_cell.length_b   1.000
_cell.length_c   1.000
_cell.angle_alpha   90.00
_cell.angle_beta   90.00
_cell.angle_gamma   90.00
#
_symmetry.space_group_name_H-M   'P 1'
#
loop_
_entity.id
_entity.type
_entity.pdbx_description
1 polymer ?
#
loop_
_entity_poly.entity_id
_entity_poly.type
_entity_poly.pdbx_seq_one_letter_code
_entity_poly.pdbx_strand_id
1 'polypeptide(L)'
;MTHKDIVDKVKNILNEHGEVDAVSIGEDRVLLEDYIESAIPDAVIMLAQKGYRVNVKTLSNVDFEDDAVIKDSDFVSLILVRSPEWKKVVTKLTDMNSPEYVMAQNEFTRPGEHSPIVFWDGTDLYSIPGAGDKAVVVYNAKYNANNGINAEPKEATAVCYMTAALVLGMFGDDQGKQRLSDISTNMLQ
;
A
#
# COMPACT_ATOMS: atom_id res chain seq x y z
N MET A 1 -7.90 -11.91 -0.35
CA MET A 1 -8.19 -12.42 1.02
C MET A 1 -9.28 -11.55 1.61
N THR A 2 -10.34 -12.14 2.16
CA THR A 2 -11.43 -11.38 2.77
C THR A 2 -11.02 -10.80 4.14
N HIS A 3 -11.77 -9.82 4.63
CA HIS A 3 -11.55 -9.24 5.96
C HIS A 3 -11.56 -10.33 7.06
N LYS A 4 -12.57 -11.19 7.03
CA LYS A 4 -12.69 -12.30 7.99
C LYS A 4 -11.50 -13.26 7.95
N ASP A 5 -11.03 -13.64 6.75
CA ASP A 5 -9.86 -14.52 6.62
C ASP A 5 -8.60 -13.90 7.22
N ILE A 6 -8.45 -12.57 7.12
CA ILE A 6 -7.32 -11.84 7.70
C ILE A 6 -7.40 -11.89 9.22
N VAL A 7 -8.56 -11.54 9.79
CA VAL A 7 -8.76 -11.56 11.24
C VAL A 7 -8.53 -12.95 11.83
N ASP A 8 -9.10 -13.99 11.22
CA ASP A 8 -8.94 -15.37 11.68
C ASP A 8 -7.47 -15.81 11.58
N LYS A 9 -6.77 -15.44 10.51
CA LYS A 9 -5.35 -15.78 10.34
C LYS A 9 -4.46 -15.04 11.34
N VAL A 10 -4.72 -13.76 11.61
CA VAL A 10 -3.99 -13.00 12.63
C VAL A 10 -4.18 -13.60 14.01
N LYS A 11 -5.40 -14.00 14.38
CA LYS A 11 -5.66 -14.70 15.63
C LYS A 11 -4.84 -16.00 15.74
N ASN A 12 -4.77 -16.79 14.66
CA ASN A 12 -3.97 -18.01 14.63
C ASN A 12 -2.48 -17.72 14.81
N ILE A 13 -1.94 -16.69 14.14
CA ILE A 13 -0.53 -16.30 14.29
C ILE A 13 -0.23 -15.90 15.74
N LEU A 14 -1.08 -15.11 16.36
CA LEU A 14 -0.94 -14.71 17.77
C LEU A 14 -0.99 -15.92 18.70
N ASN A 15 -1.91 -16.88 18.48
CA ASN A 15 -2.03 -18.10 19.26
C ASN A 15 -0.80 -19.02 19.13
N GLU A 16 -0.27 -19.22 17.91
CA GLU A 16 0.88 -20.08 17.65
C GLU A 16 2.16 -19.58 18.31
N HIS A 17 2.28 -18.29 18.53
CA HIS A 17 3.44 -17.71 19.19
C HIS A 17 3.35 -17.72 20.72
N GLY A 18 2.27 -18.26 21.30
CA GLY A 18 2.10 -18.38 22.76
C GLY A 18 1.88 -17.04 23.49
N GLU A 19 1.71 -15.99 22.73
CA GLU A 19 1.64 -14.62 23.26
C GLU A 19 0.21 -14.22 23.63
N VAL A 20 -0.77 -15.03 23.24
CA VAL A 20 -2.19 -14.80 23.49
C VAL A 20 -2.63 -15.29 24.87
N ASP A 21 -1.86 -16.18 25.51
CA ASP A 21 -2.15 -16.56 26.90
C ASP A 21 -2.07 -15.37 27.87
N ALA A 22 -1.31 -14.34 27.51
CA ALA A 22 -1.27 -13.07 28.24
C ALA A 22 -2.47 -12.13 27.92
N VAL A 23 -3.15 -12.38 26.80
CA VAL A 23 -4.27 -11.57 26.29
C VAL A 23 -5.60 -12.33 26.42
N SER A 24 -5.59 -13.63 26.70
CA SER A 24 -6.78 -14.47 26.89
C SER A 24 -7.42 -14.28 28.27
N ILE A 25 -7.74 -13.06 28.62
CA ILE A 25 -8.60 -12.77 29.77
C ILE A 25 -10.04 -12.76 29.23
N GLY A 26 -10.80 -13.73 29.65
CA GLY A 26 -12.14 -14.16 29.28
C GLY A 26 -13.20 -13.18 28.72
N GLU A 27 -13.15 -11.90 29.04
CA GLU A 27 -14.04 -10.87 28.50
C GLU A 27 -13.41 -10.06 27.32
N ASP A 28 -12.09 -10.23 27.07
CA ASP A 28 -11.32 -9.40 26.13
C ASP A 28 -11.27 -9.91 24.69
N ARG A 29 -12.01 -10.97 24.32
CA ARG A 29 -12.04 -11.45 22.92
C ARG A 29 -12.57 -10.42 21.95
N VAL A 30 -13.53 -9.61 22.37
CA VAL A 30 -14.07 -8.53 21.54
C VAL A 30 -13.02 -7.42 21.36
N LEU A 31 -12.29 -7.10 22.41
CA LEU A 31 -11.21 -6.11 22.37
C LEU A 31 -10.06 -6.55 21.47
N LEU A 32 -9.68 -7.85 21.43
CA LEU A 32 -8.64 -8.34 20.53
C LEU A 32 -9.03 -8.18 19.06
N GLU A 33 -10.27 -8.47 18.70
CA GLU A 33 -10.75 -8.24 17.33
C GLU A 33 -10.66 -6.77 16.93
N ASP A 34 -11.09 -5.87 17.79
CA ASP A 34 -11.03 -4.42 17.56
C ASP A 34 -9.57 -3.95 17.33
N TYR A 35 -8.61 -4.47 18.11
CA TYR A 35 -7.18 -4.19 17.91
C TYR A 35 -6.67 -4.72 16.57
N ILE A 36 -7.04 -5.95 16.22
CA ILE A 36 -6.68 -6.54 14.93
C ILE A 36 -7.25 -5.70 13.79
N GLU A 37 -8.54 -5.37 13.84
CA GLU A 37 -9.21 -4.59 12.80
C GLU A 37 -8.59 -3.20 12.63
N SER A 38 -8.22 -2.54 13.73
CA SER A 38 -7.57 -1.23 13.70
C SER A 38 -6.14 -1.29 13.15
N ALA A 39 -5.43 -2.40 13.33
CA ALA A 39 -4.05 -2.58 12.88
C ALA A 39 -3.91 -2.98 11.39
N ILE A 40 -4.94 -3.57 10.78
CA ILE A 40 -4.88 -3.99 9.36
C ILE A 40 -4.57 -2.83 8.41
N PRO A 41 -5.24 -1.67 8.47
CA PRO A 41 -4.93 -0.53 7.61
C PRO A 41 -3.48 -0.08 7.72
N ASP A 42 -2.95 0.01 8.94
CA ASP A 42 -1.58 0.43 9.19
C ASP A 42 -0.56 -0.57 8.63
N ALA A 43 -0.82 -1.87 8.79
CA ALA A 43 0.02 -2.92 8.21
C ALA A 43 0.08 -2.83 6.68
N VAL A 44 -1.05 -2.60 6.02
CA VAL A 44 -1.11 -2.40 4.56
C VAL A 44 -0.32 -1.17 4.15
N ILE A 45 -0.50 -0.04 4.84
CA ILE A 45 0.23 1.20 4.54
C ILE A 45 1.74 1.01 4.71
N MET A 46 2.18 0.42 5.82
CA MET A 46 3.61 0.20 6.10
C MET A 46 4.29 -0.66 5.05
N LEU A 47 3.66 -1.75 4.63
CA LEU A 47 4.21 -2.64 3.61
C LEU A 47 4.16 -2.00 2.21
N ALA A 48 3.08 -1.30 1.88
CA ALA A 48 2.96 -0.57 0.61
C ALA A 48 4.02 0.54 0.47
N GLN A 49 4.33 1.28 1.54
CA GLN A 49 5.37 2.31 1.56
C GLN A 49 6.79 1.73 1.41
N LYS A 50 7.00 0.48 1.85
CA LYS A 50 8.25 -0.26 1.59
C LYS A 50 8.36 -0.76 0.13
N GLY A 51 7.35 -0.52 -0.71
CA GLY A 51 7.34 -0.90 -2.13
C GLY A 51 6.74 -2.26 -2.43
N TYR A 52 6.13 -2.93 -1.46
CA TYR A 52 5.47 -4.24 -1.68
C TYR A 52 4.06 -4.07 -2.26
N ARG A 53 3.60 -5.08 -3.00
CA ARG A 53 2.29 -5.10 -3.69
C ARG A 53 1.23 -5.76 -2.82
N VAL A 54 0.77 -5.07 -1.79
CA VAL A 54 -0.05 -5.68 -0.73
C VAL A 54 -1.55 -5.42 -0.82
N ASN A 55 -1.98 -4.43 -1.57
CA ASN A 55 -3.40 -4.17 -1.86
C ASN A 55 -3.55 -3.46 -3.20
N VAL A 56 -3.40 -4.25 -4.27
CA VAL A 56 -3.24 -3.74 -5.63
C VAL A 56 -4.59 -3.36 -6.25
N LYS A 57 -4.67 -2.14 -6.76
CA LYS A 57 -5.77 -1.63 -7.58
C LYS A 57 -5.25 -1.22 -8.95
N THR A 58 -6.02 -1.53 -9.97
CA THR A 58 -5.71 -1.17 -11.35
C THR A 58 -6.83 -0.32 -11.92
N LEU A 59 -6.47 0.84 -12.44
CA LEU A 59 -7.35 1.70 -13.22
C LEU A 59 -6.90 1.65 -14.67
N SER A 60 -7.83 1.46 -15.58
CA SER A 60 -7.58 1.44 -17.03
C SER A 60 -8.38 2.55 -17.72
N ASN A 61 -7.86 3.05 -18.83
CA ASN A 61 -8.46 4.14 -19.61
C ASN A 61 -8.60 5.42 -18.80
N VAL A 62 -7.51 5.78 -18.21
CA VAL A 62 -7.39 6.91 -17.33
C VAL A 62 -6.89 8.11 -18.11
N ASP A 63 -7.61 9.23 -18.06
CA ASP A 63 -7.23 10.49 -18.65
C ASP A 63 -6.47 11.37 -17.65
N PHE A 64 -5.27 11.79 -18.03
CA PHE A 64 -4.43 12.68 -17.26
C PHE A 64 -4.41 14.12 -17.82
N GLU A 65 -5.16 14.42 -18.87
CA GLU A 65 -5.04 15.73 -19.51
C GLU A 65 -5.79 16.82 -18.77
N ASP A 66 -6.99 16.52 -18.24
CA ASP A 66 -7.84 17.54 -17.63
C ASP A 66 -8.12 17.37 -16.15
N ASP A 67 -7.97 16.15 -15.61
CA ASP A 67 -8.21 15.87 -14.20
C ASP A 67 -7.25 14.80 -13.68
N ALA A 68 -6.80 15.00 -12.50
CA ALA A 68 -6.12 14.01 -11.72
C ALA A 68 -6.94 12.73 -11.60
N VAL A 69 -6.29 11.67 -11.88
CA VAL A 69 -6.87 10.38 -12.15
C VAL A 69 -7.14 9.56 -10.92
N ILE A 70 -6.43 9.77 -9.89
CA ILE A 70 -6.69 9.22 -8.57
C ILE A 70 -7.16 10.40 -7.75
N LYS A 71 -8.45 10.62 -7.79
CA LYS A 71 -9.08 11.45 -6.76
C LYS A 71 -9.03 10.62 -5.51
N ASP A 72 -8.23 11.08 -4.55
CA ASP A 72 -8.54 10.77 -3.23
C ASP A 72 -7.81 9.71 -2.44
N SER A 73 -8.24 9.71 -1.38
CA SER A 73 -8.36 8.97 -0.13
C SER A 73 -7.85 7.52 -0.18
N ASP A 74 -7.87 6.79 -1.30
CA ASP A 74 -7.44 5.39 -1.27
C ASP A 74 -6.03 5.12 -1.85
N PHE A 75 -5.33 6.12 -2.38
CA PHE A 75 -3.96 5.98 -2.84
C PHE A 75 -2.96 5.89 -1.67
N VAL A 76 -2.06 4.91 -1.72
CA VAL A 76 -0.96 4.75 -0.74
C VAL A 76 0.39 4.85 -1.43
N SER A 77 0.63 4.06 -2.48
CA SER A 77 1.91 4.08 -3.20
C SER A 77 1.74 3.65 -4.65
N LEU A 78 2.52 4.25 -5.53
CA LEU A 78 2.53 3.91 -6.94
C LEU A 78 3.28 2.59 -7.17
N ILE A 79 2.70 1.72 -8.02
CA ILE A 79 3.36 0.53 -8.55
C ILE A 79 3.85 0.81 -9.97
N LEU A 80 2.98 1.27 -10.83
CA LEU A 80 3.34 1.71 -12.18
C LEU A 80 2.27 2.60 -12.82
N VAL A 81 2.73 3.44 -13.75
CA VAL A 81 1.89 4.08 -14.77
C VAL A 81 2.43 3.71 -16.13
N ARG A 82 1.54 3.32 -17.03
CA ARG A 82 1.83 2.99 -18.41
C ARG A 82 0.87 3.74 -19.31
N SER A 83 1.39 4.38 -20.34
CA SER A 83 0.63 4.96 -21.43
C SER A 83 1.11 4.42 -22.78
N PRO A 84 0.22 4.24 -23.77
CA PRO A 84 0.61 3.96 -25.14
C PRO A 84 1.44 5.07 -25.78
N GLU A 85 1.29 6.30 -25.30
CA GLU A 85 1.99 7.49 -25.79
C GLU A 85 3.43 7.60 -25.27
N TRP A 86 3.77 6.83 -24.23
CA TRP A 86 5.08 6.85 -23.60
C TRP A 86 5.95 5.68 -24.06
N LYS A 87 7.24 5.93 -24.20
CA LYS A 87 8.24 4.91 -24.49
C LYS A 87 8.76 4.21 -23.22
N LYS A 88 8.34 4.68 -22.06
CA LYS A 88 8.82 4.19 -20.78
C LYS A 88 7.66 4.05 -19.77
N VAL A 89 7.70 2.99 -18.99
CA VAL A 89 6.81 2.80 -17.84
C VAL A 89 7.39 3.57 -16.64
N VAL A 90 6.54 4.29 -15.92
CA VAL A 90 6.93 4.98 -14.69
C VAL A 90 6.56 4.13 -13.49
N THR A 91 7.52 3.87 -12.61
CA THR A 91 7.37 3.02 -11.40
C THR A 91 7.64 3.76 -10.10
N LYS A 92 7.99 5.04 -10.17
CA LYS A 92 8.26 5.88 -9.01
C LYS A 92 7.62 7.23 -9.18
N LEU A 93 7.14 7.80 -8.08
CA LEU A 93 6.73 9.19 -8.05
C LEU A 93 7.96 10.09 -8.07
N THR A 94 7.85 11.18 -8.81
CA THR A 94 8.80 12.28 -8.76
C THR A 94 8.43 13.19 -7.60
N ASP A 95 9.41 13.51 -6.75
CA ASP A 95 9.20 14.47 -5.67
C ASP A 95 9.02 15.88 -6.27
N MET A 96 7.97 16.57 -5.84
CA MET A 96 7.68 17.94 -6.28
C MET A 96 8.76 18.97 -5.90
N ASN A 97 9.60 18.63 -4.92
CA ASN A 97 10.77 19.46 -4.56
C ASN A 97 12.05 19.06 -5.32
N SER A 98 11.97 18.04 -6.19
CA SER A 98 13.14 17.58 -6.94
C SER A 98 13.49 18.49 -8.10
N PRO A 99 14.79 18.56 -8.50
CA PRO A 99 15.20 19.27 -9.71
C PRO A 99 14.48 18.80 -10.97
N GLU A 100 14.15 17.50 -11.05
CA GLU A 100 13.44 16.92 -12.18
C GLU A 100 12.02 17.50 -12.32
N TYR A 101 11.31 17.68 -11.21
CA TYR A 101 10.00 18.31 -11.23
C TYR A 101 10.09 19.78 -11.62
N VAL A 102 11.05 20.54 -11.05
CA VAL A 102 11.25 21.95 -11.39
C VAL A 102 11.58 22.12 -12.88
N MET A 103 12.43 21.25 -13.44
CA MET A 103 12.75 21.26 -14.87
C MET A 103 11.53 20.90 -15.72
N ALA A 104 10.65 20.03 -15.24
CA ALA A 104 9.44 19.64 -15.96
C ALA A 104 8.39 20.77 -16.07
N GLN A 105 8.44 21.74 -15.18
CA GLN A 105 7.58 22.93 -15.24
C GLN A 105 8.03 23.93 -16.30
N ASN A 106 9.27 23.84 -16.77
CA ASN A 106 9.80 24.74 -17.78
C ASN A 106 9.55 24.19 -19.18
N GLU A 107 8.94 24.98 -20.03
CA GLU A 107 8.56 24.62 -21.40
C GLU A 107 9.73 24.10 -22.24
N PHE A 108 10.95 24.61 -22.03
CA PHE A 108 12.16 24.23 -22.78
C PHE A 108 12.83 22.94 -22.28
N THR A 109 12.56 22.54 -21.03
CA THR A 109 13.15 21.34 -20.42
C THR A 109 12.12 20.29 -20.04
N ARG A 110 10.87 20.51 -20.46
CA ARG A 110 9.74 19.61 -20.18
C ARG A 110 10.02 18.19 -20.71
N PRO A 111 9.83 17.16 -19.90
CA PRO A 111 10.06 15.78 -20.33
C PRO A 111 9.09 15.41 -21.45
N GLY A 112 9.60 14.63 -22.40
CA GLY A 112 8.82 14.05 -23.49
C GLY A 112 8.47 12.59 -23.24
N GLU A 113 7.96 11.91 -24.27
CA GLU A 113 7.52 10.50 -24.25
C GLU A 113 8.60 9.50 -23.75
N HIS A 114 9.88 9.85 -23.87
CA HIS A 114 11.01 9.01 -23.47
C HIS A 114 11.36 9.12 -21.96
N SER A 115 10.92 10.18 -21.30
CA SER A 115 11.28 10.46 -19.90
C SER A 115 10.10 10.99 -19.11
N PRO A 116 8.91 10.39 -19.22
CA PRO A 116 7.73 10.86 -18.50
C PRO A 116 7.98 10.84 -16.99
N ILE A 117 7.41 11.82 -16.31
CA ILE A 117 7.37 11.86 -14.85
C ILE A 117 5.94 11.78 -14.35
N VAL A 118 5.76 11.21 -13.17
CA VAL A 118 4.49 11.13 -12.45
C VAL A 118 4.72 11.64 -11.04
N PHE A 119 3.83 12.49 -10.56
CA PHE A 119 3.94 13.08 -9.23
C PHE A 119 2.58 13.14 -8.55
N TRP A 120 2.62 13.19 -7.22
CA TRP A 120 1.46 13.29 -6.35
C TRP A 120 1.49 14.63 -5.62
N ASP A 121 0.41 15.42 -5.73
CA ASP A 121 0.35 16.75 -5.11
C ASP A 121 -0.23 16.76 -3.69
N GLY A 122 -0.58 15.59 -3.17
CA GLY A 122 -1.26 15.40 -1.89
C GLY A 122 -2.73 15.03 -2.05
N THR A 123 -3.32 15.29 -3.19
CA THR A 123 -4.72 15.00 -3.52
C THR A 123 -4.82 14.11 -4.75
N ASP A 124 -4.09 14.44 -5.79
CA ASP A 124 -4.26 13.88 -7.12
C ASP A 124 -2.94 13.43 -7.74
N LEU A 125 -3.01 12.45 -8.66
CA LEU A 125 -1.86 11.97 -9.42
C LEU A 125 -1.81 12.66 -10.78
N TYR A 126 -0.68 13.25 -11.10
CA TYR A 126 -0.43 13.95 -12.36
C TYR A 126 0.73 13.36 -13.15
N SER A 127 0.78 13.63 -14.45
CA SER A 127 1.90 13.25 -15.29
C SER A 127 2.35 14.35 -16.24
N ILE A 128 3.64 14.35 -16.56
CA ILE A 128 4.25 15.22 -17.57
C ILE A 128 5.15 14.38 -18.48
N PRO A 129 4.92 14.28 -19.81
CA PRO A 129 3.72 14.77 -20.49
C PRO A 129 2.45 14.03 -20.05
N GLY A 130 1.29 14.51 -20.43
CA GLY A 130 0.02 13.83 -20.23
C GLY A 130 0.08 12.38 -20.71
N ALA A 131 -0.63 11.49 -20.04
CA ALA A 131 -0.60 10.06 -20.35
C ALA A 131 -1.66 9.63 -21.38
N GLY A 132 -2.57 10.54 -21.75
CA GLY A 132 -3.67 10.27 -22.65
C GLY A 132 -4.75 9.36 -22.06
N ASP A 133 -5.82 9.16 -22.81
CA ASP A 133 -7.06 8.48 -22.41
C ASP A 133 -6.96 6.94 -22.27
N LYS A 134 -5.84 6.35 -22.64
CA LYS A 134 -5.59 4.89 -22.59
C LYS A 134 -4.54 4.51 -21.54
N ALA A 135 -4.25 5.41 -20.63
CA ALA A 135 -3.30 5.12 -19.57
C ALA A 135 -3.82 4.03 -18.62
N VAL A 136 -2.88 3.27 -18.07
CA VAL A 136 -3.12 2.27 -17.03
C VAL A 136 -2.31 2.65 -15.81
N VAL A 137 -2.98 2.78 -14.69
CA VAL A 137 -2.37 3.05 -13.39
C VAL A 137 -2.55 1.85 -12.47
N VAL A 138 -1.46 1.39 -11.87
CA VAL A 138 -1.47 0.34 -10.86
C VAL A 138 -0.84 0.90 -9.58
N TYR A 139 -1.54 0.78 -8.47
CA TYR A 139 -1.12 1.34 -7.20
C TYR A 139 -1.56 0.46 -6.03
N ASN A 140 -0.95 0.63 -4.88
CA ASN A 140 -1.46 0.11 -3.62
C ASN A 140 -2.53 1.05 -3.09
N ALA A 141 -3.71 0.51 -2.81
CA ALA A 141 -4.82 1.23 -2.23
C ALA A 141 -4.86 1.06 -0.70
N LYS A 142 -5.50 1.99 -0.01
CA LYS A 142 -5.85 1.84 1.40
C LYS A 142 -6.72 0.61 1.60
N TYR A 143 -6.60 0.01 2.76
CA TYR A 143 -7.44 -1.11 3.14
C TYR A 143 -8.91 -0.68 3.30
N ASN A 144 -9.81 -1.53 2.82
CA ASN A 144 -11.24 -1.38 3.02
C ASN A 144 -11.83 -2.74 3.44
N ALA A 145 -12.46 -2.81 4.60
CA ALA A 145 -13.01 -4.04 5.16
C ALA A 145 -14.01 -4.74 4.23
N ASN A 146 -14.80 -3.98 3.45
CA ASN A 146 -15.76 -4.55 2.51
C ASN A 146 -15.12 -5.31 1.34
N ASN A 147 -13.90 -4.91 0.95
CA ASN A 147 -13.21 -5.47 -0.21
C ASN A 147 -12.08 -6.45 0.19
N GLY A 148 -11.64 -6.41 1.46
CA GLY A 148 -10.49 -7.16 1.93
C GLY A 148 -9.17 -6.68 1.31
N ILE A 149 -8.24 -7.62 1.05
CA ILE A 149 -6.93 -7.36 0.43
C ILE A 149 -6.87 -8.01 -0.94
N ASN A 150 -6.51 -7.22 -1.95
CA ASN A 150 -6.21 -7.71 -3.31
C ASN A 150 -4.70 -7.84 -3.50
N ALA A 151 -4.16 -9.00 -3.13
CA ALA A 151 -2.75 -9.35 -3.23
C ALA A 151 -2.60 -10.84 -3.51
N GLU A 152 -1.42 -11.26 -3.93
CA GLU A 152 -1.10 -12.68 -4.00
C GLU A 152 -1.05 -13.31 -2.60
N PRO A 153 -1.16 -14.64 -2.48
CA PRO A 153 -1.23 -15.32 -1.17
C PRO A 153 -0.04 -15.02 -0.25
N LYS A 154 1.15 -14.83 -0.83
CA LYS A 154 2.39 -14.50 -0.10
C LYS A 154 2.30 -13.13 0.55
N GLU A 155 1.93 -12.13 -0.23
CA GLU A 155 1.79 -10.74 0.21
C GLU A 155 0.65 -10.59 1.22
N ALA A 156 -0.49 -11.23 0.96
CA ALA A 156 -1.61 -11.22 1.89
C ALA A 156 -1.25 -11.88 3.24
N THR A 157 -0.41 -12.93 3.22
CA THR A 157 0.11 -13.55 4.43
C THR A 157 1.07 -12.62 5.18
N ALA A 158 1.94 -11.92 4.46
CA ALA A 158 2.84 -10.94 5.07
C ALA A 158 2.08 -9.80 5.76
N VAL A 159 0.95 -9.35 5.18
CA VAL A 159 0.06 -8.39 5.87
C VAL A 159 -0.45 -8.95 7.19
N CYS A 160 -0.86 -10.22 7.24
CA CYS A 160 -1.32 -10.84 8.50
C CYS A 160 -0.22 -10.87 9.57
N TYR A 161 1.03 -11.21 9.21
CA TYR A 161 2.16 -11.17 10.14
C TYR A 161 2.48 -9.75 10.60
N MET A 162 2.44 -8.76 9.71
CA MET A 162 2.65 -7.36 10.07
C MET A 162 1.53 -6.85 10.99
N THR A 163 0.27 -7.20 10.72
CA THR A 163 -0.86 -6.87 11.59
C THR A 163 -0.67 -7.46 12.99
N ALA A 164 -0.30 -8.74 13.08
CA ALA A 164 -0.02 -9.39 14.37
C ALA A 164 1.14 -8.69 15.11
N ALA A 165 2.20 -8.29 14.40
CA ALA A 165 3.30 -7.53 14.98
C ALA A 165 2.83 -6.19 15.57
N LEU A 166 1.96 -5.46 14.87
CA LEU A 166 1.41 -4.19 15.36
C LEU A 166 0.55 -4.40 16.61
N VAL A 167 -0.28 -5.43 16.62
CA VAL A 167 -1.11 -5.79 17.78
C VAL A 167 -0.23 -6.09 19.00
N LEU A 168 0.83 -6.89 18.88
CA LEU A 168 1.78 -7.15 19.97
C LEU A 168 2.43 -5.87 20.49
N GLY A 169 2.81 -4.97 19.57
CA GLY A 169 3.34 -3.67 19.94
C GLY A 169 2.35 -2.81 20.74
N MET A 170 1.05 -2.90 20.48
CA MET A 170 0.02 -2.21 21.26
C MET A 170 -0.08 -2.77 22.70
N PHE A 171 0.25 -4.05 22.90
CA PHE A 171 0.30 -4.69 24.22
C PHE A 171 1.68 -4.60 24.90
N GLY A 172 2.64 -3.92 24.28
CA GLY A 172 3.97 -3.68 24.86
C GLY A 172 4.96 -4.84 24.67
N ASP A 173 4.63 -5.82 23.83
CA ASP A 173 5.57 -6.87 23.46
C ASP A 173 6.42 -6.45 22.25
N ASP A 174 7.49 -5.72 22.54
CA ASP A 174 8.41 -5.24 21.50
C ASP A 174 9.22 -6.39 20.85
N GLN A 175 9.48 -7.48 21.57
CA GLN A 175 10.22 -8.63 21.02
C GLN A 175 9.38 -9.42 20.03
N GLY A 176 8.14 -9.73 20.39
CA GLY A 176 7.16 -10.37 19.51
C GLY A 176 6.89 -9.51 18.29
N LYS A 177 6.67 -8.21 18.47
CA LYS A 177 6.52 -7.25 17.39
C LYS A 177 7.67 -7.31 16.40
N GLN A 178 8.91 -7.21 16.87
CA GLN A 178 10.09 -7.24 15.99
C GLN A 178 10.18 -8.56 15.24
N ARG A 179 10.02 -9.69 15.93
CA ARG A 179 10.09 -11.02 15.32
C ARG A 179 9.05 -11.22 14.21
N LEU A 180 7.79 -10.87 14.46
CA LEU A 180 6.73 -11.01 13.45
C LEU A 180 6.89 -10.02 12.29
N SER A 181 7.36 -8.80 12.56
CA SER A 181 7.70 -7.82 11.52
C SER A 181 8.81 -8.32 10.60
N ASP A 182 9.85 -8.95 11.16
CA ASP A 182 10.95 -9.54 10.41
C ASP A 182 10.46 -10.71 9.55
N ILE A 183 9.61 -11.59 10.09
CA ILE A 183 8.98 -12.67 9.32
C ILE A 183 8.19 -12.10 8.15
N SER A 184 7.32 -11.11 8.39
CA SER A 184 6.54 -10.44 7.35
C SER A 184 7.43 -9.89 6.23
N THR A 185 8.51 -9.19 6.58
CA THR A 185 9.41 -8.56 5.61
C THR A 185 10.25 -9.60 4.85
N ASN A 186 10.75 -10.63 5.54
CA ASN A 186 11.53 -11.70 4.91
C ASN A 186 10.70 -12.55 3.93
N MET A 187 9.40 -12.69 4.19
CA MET A 187 8.49 -13.34 3.24
C MET A 187 8.38 -12.59 1.92
N LEU A 188 8.63 -11.28 1.89
CA LEU A 188 8.45 -10.45 0.71
C LEU A 188 9.74 -10.24 -0.11
N GLN A 189 10.87 -10.63 0.45
CA GLN A 189 12.16 -10.66 -0.26
C GLN A 189 12.25 -11.93 -1.13
#